data_4c7f6857bccb57b417644706ea8921ec
#
_entry.id   4c7f6857bccb57b417644706ea8921ec
#
_cell.length_a   1.000
_cell.length_b   1.000
_cell.length_c   1.000
_cell.angle_alpha   90.00
_cell.angle_beta   90.00
_cell.angle_gamma   90.00
#
_symmetry.space_group_name_H-M   'P 1'
#
loop_
_entity.id
_entity.type
_entity.pdbx_description
1 polymer ?
#
loop_
_entity_poly.entity_id
_entity_poly.type
_entity_poly.pdbx_seq_one_letter_code
_entity_poly.pdbx_strand_id
1 'polypeptide(L)'
;MNQREEIGKKIAKIRTDRGYSIRQLADMSGVNFANIYKIENGKYNVSIDILGKICEALGCRIDIVKNMNEVVVNKEEMKKIAESIQRVSNKPDVVVKGSSLVEALNERMKE
;
A
#
# COMPACT_ATOMS: atom_id res chain seq x y z
N MET A 1 15.68 -4.91 7.13
CA MET A 1 14.44 -5.43 7.74
C MET A 1 13.97 -6.64 6.96
N ASN A 2 13.60 -7.71 7.63
CA ASN A 2 13.14 -8.90 6.94
C ASN A 2 11.63 -8.84 6.68
N GLN A 3 11.13 -9.81 5.93
CA GLN A 3 9.73 -9.84 5.51
C GLN A 3 8.76 -9.89 6.69
N ARG A 4 9.12 -10.65 7.72
CA ARG A 4 8.27 -10.77 8.90
C ARG A 4 8.12 -9.43 9.60
N GLU A 5 9.20 -8.70 9.72
CA GLU A 5 9.18 -7.39 10.35
C GLU A 5 8.38 -6.39 9.52
N GLU A 6 8.55 -6.41 8.21
CA GLU A 6 7.80 -5.50 7.34
C GLU A 6 6.30 -5.76 7.41
N ILE A 7 5.92 -7.03 7.32
CA ILE A 7 4.50 -7.39 7.39
C ILE A 7 3.93 -7.05 8.76
N GLY A 8 4.69 -7.37 9.80
CA GLY A 8 4.25 -7.08 11.16
C GLY A 8 4.01 -5.59 11.39
N LYS A 9 4.91 -4.76 10.90
CA LYS A 9 4.76 -3.31 11.03
C LYS A 9 3.57 -2.79 10.23
N LYS A 10 3.33 -3.33 9.06
CA LYS A 10 2.17 -2.93 8.26
C LYS A 10 0.87 -3.29 8.94
N ILE A 11 0.80 -4.50 9.50
CA ILE A 11 -0.38 -4.93 10.24
C ILE A 11 -0.62 -4.02 11.44
N ALA A 12 0.42 -3.76 12.22
CA ALA A 12 0.30 -2.89 13.38
C ALA A 12 -0.15 -1.49 12.99
N LYS A 13 0.38 -0.95 11.91
CA LYS A 13 0.00 0.37 11.45
C LYS A 13 -1.45 0.43 11.02
N ILE A 14 -1.88 -0.53 10.21
CA ILE A 14 -3.28 -0.56 9.76
C ILE A 14 -4.20 -0.74 10.94
N ARG A 15 -3.84 -1.63 11.87
CA ARG A 15 -4.64 -1.87 13.07
C ARG A 15 -4.81 -0.59 13.89
N THR A 16 -3.71 0.10 14.16
CA THR A 16 -3.76 1.33 14.95
C THR A 16 -4.46 2.46 14.22
N ASP A 17 -4.27 2.56 12.92
CA ASP A 17 -4.96 3.57 12.12
C ASP A 17 -6.49 3.37 12.15
N ARG A 18 -6.93 2.14 12.30
CA ARG A 18 -8.36 1.83 12.42
C ARG A 18 -8.87 1.85 13.85
N GLY A 19 -7.99 2.12 14.80
CA GLY A 19 -8.38 2.24 16.20
C GLY A 19 -8.60 0.92 16.92
N TYR A 20 -8.06 -0.17 16.42
CA TYR A 20 -8.23 -1.48 17.06
C TYR A 20 -7.06 -1.82 17.95
N SER A 21 -7.36 -2.42 19.10
CA SER A 21 -6.34 -3.04 19.95
C SER A 21 -5.98 -4.40 19.36
N ILE A 22 -4.87 -4.98 19.82
CA ILE A 22 -4.49 -6.34 19.43
C ILE A 22 -5.61 -7.31 19.83
N ARG A 23 -6.19 -7.13 21.00
CA ARG A 23 -7.27 -7.99 21.48
C ARG A 23 -8.50 -7.89 20.58
N GLN A 24 -8.84 -6.69 20.16
CA GLN A 24 -9.96 -6.50 19.25
C GLN A 24 -9.71 -7.19 17.92
N LEU A 25 -8.50 -7.05 17.41
CA LEU A 25 -8.13 -7.71 16.17
C LEU A 25 -8.16 -9.24 16.32
N ALA A 26 -7.73 -9.74 17.46
CA ALA A 26 -7.79 -11.19 17.74
C ALA A 26 -9.26 -11.66 17.71
N ASP A 27 -10.14 -10.92 18.36
CA ASP A 27 -11.56 -11.28 18.37
C ASP A 27 -12.18 -11.23 16.99
N MET A 28 -11.84 -10.20 16.22
CA MET A 28 -12.40 -10.01 14.87
C MET A 28 -11.89 -11.02 13.88
N SER A 29 -10.63 -11.38 13.97
CA SER A 29 -9.99 -12.28 13.00
C SER A 29 -10.09 -13.75 13.39
N GLY A 30 -10.36 -14.04 14.65
CA GLY A 30 -10.30 -15.41 15.15
C GLY A 30 -8.89 -15.92 15.32
N VAL A 31 -7.90 -15.05 15.28
CA VAL A 31 -6.51 -15.40 15.47
C VAL A 31 -6.11 -15.13 16.91
N ASN A 32 -5.32 -16.05 17.48
CA ASN A 32 -4.89 -15.94 18.84
C ASN A 32 -4.14 -14.63 19.11
N PHE A 33 -4.46 -14.00 20.23
CA PHE A 33 -3.84 -12.74 20.64
C PHE A 33 -2.32 -12.81 20.65
N ALA A 34 -1.79 -13.87 21.26
CA ALA A 34 -0.33 -14.02 21.36
C ALA A 34 0.32 -14.13 19.98
N ASN A 35 -0.36 -14.77 19.06
CA ASN A 35 0.15 -14.90 17.70
C ASN A 35 0.16 -13.56 16.99
N ILE A 36 -0.89 -12.76 17.14
CA ILE A 36 -0.92 -11.43 16.55
C ILE A 36 0.21 -10.57 17.10
N TYR A 37 0.41 -10.63 18.40
CA TYR A 37 1.51 -9.91 19.05
C TYR A 37 2.85 -10.29 18.43
N LYS A 38 3.11 -11.59 18.27
CA LYS A 38 4.35 -12.08 17.67
C LYS A 38 4.48 -11.65 16.21
N ILE A 39 3.38 -11.68 15.47
CA ILE A 39 3.37 -11.28 14.07
C ILE A 39 3.76 -9.80 13.96
N GLU A 40 3.15 -8.95 14.77
CA GLU A 40 3.44 -7.51 14.72
C GLU A 40 4.88 -7.21 15.12
N ASN A 41 5.49 -8.06 15.92
CA ASN A 41 6.88 -7.89 16.32
C ASN A 41 7.88 -8.62 15.42
N GLY A 42 7.39 -9.19 14.33
CA GLY A 42 8.26 -9.85 13.37
C GLY A 42 8.87 -11.16 13.85
N LYS A 43 8.29 -11.76 14.85
CA LYS A 43 8.84 -12.98 15.48
C LYS A 43 8.08 -14.25 15.13
N TYR A 44 7.13 -14.17 14.23
CA TYR A 44 6.28 -15.29 13.90
C TYR A 44 6.26 -15.51 12.39
N ASN A 45 6.45 -16.75 11.99
CA ASN A 45 6.33 -17.12 10.58
C ASN A 45 4.86 -17.42 10.31
N VAL A 46 4.12 -16.37 9.94
CA VAL A 46 2.68 -16.49 9.77
C VAL A 46 2.34 -17.19 8.46
N SER A 47 1.38 -18.10 8.53
CA SER A 47 0.88 -18.75 7.32
C SER A 47 0.03 -17.75 6.50
N ILE A 48 -0.10 -18.03 5.22
CA ILE A 48 -0.95 -17.22 4.34
C ILE A 48 -2.39 -17.23 4.83
N ASP A 49 -2.86 -18.37 5.32
CA ASP A 49 -4.23 -18.49 5.80
C ASP A 49 -4.49 -17.61 7.01
N ILE A 50 -3.57 -17.60 7.95
CA ILE A 50 -3.69 -16.75 9.14
C ILE A 50 -3.59 -15.28 8.75
N LEU A 51 -2.63 -14.96 7.90
CA LEU A 51 -2.46 -13.60 7.42
C LEU A 51 -3.72 -13.12 6.71
N GLY A 52 -4.34 -13.98 5.92
CA GLY A 52 -5.59 -13.67 5.23
C GLY A 52 -6.72 -13.32 6.20
N LYS A 53 -6.83 -14.06 7.29
CA LYS A 53 -7.84 -13.76 8.32
C LYS A 53 -7.63 -12.40 8.96
N ILE A 54 -6.38 -12.08 9.24
CA ILE A 54 -6.03 -10.77 9.81
C ILE A 54 -6.36 -9.67 8.83
N CYS A 55 -5.96 -9.83 7.59
CA CYS A 55 -6.23 -8.82 6.56
C CYS A 55 -7.72 -8.62 6.34
N GLU A 56 -8.47 -9.70 6.30
CA GLU A 56 -9.92 -9.60 6.14
C GLU A 56 -10.54 -8.81 7.30
N ALA A 57 -10.12 -9.09 8.52
CA ALA A 57 -10.60 -8.36 9.69
C ALA A 57 -10.26 -6.88 9.63
N LEU A 58 -9.11 -6.55 9.03
CA LEU A 58 -8.68 -5.17 8.90
C LEU A 58 -9.23 -4.48 7.64
N GLY A 59 -9.96 -5.20 6.81
CA GLY A 59 -10.48 -4.64 5.58
C GLY A 59 -9.41 -4.41 4.51
N CYS A 60 -8.37 -5.23 4.53
CA CYS A 60 -7.33 -5.17 3.52
C CYS A 60 -7.17 -6.54 2.87
N ARG A 61 -6.27 -6.65 1.93
CA ARG A 61 -6.03 -7.91 1.22
C ARG A 61 -4.54 -8.15 1.06
N ILE A 62 -4.19 -9.42 0.88
CA ILE A 62 -2.83 -9.79 0.54
C ILE A 62 -2.67 -9.66 -0.97
N ASP A 63 -1.58 -9.06 -1.38
CA ASP A 63 -1.31 -8.90 -2.80
C ASP A 63 0.20 -8.99 -3.04
N ILE A 64 0.56 -9.29 -4.26
CA ILE A 64 1.95 -9.29 -4.69
C ILE A 64 2.08 -8.18 -5.71
N VAL A 65 2.88 -7.19 -5.39
CA VAL A 65 3.08 -6.06 -6.27
C VAL A 65 4.51 -6.04 -6.77
N LYS A 66 4.65 -5.56 -7.99
CA LYS A 66 5.95 -5.41 -8.60
C LYS A 66 6.75 -4.37 -7.83
N ASN A 67 8.01 -4.66 -7.58
CA ASN A 67 8.86 -3.70 -6.89
C ASN A 67 9.17 -2.53 -7.83
N MET A 68 8.58 -1.39 -7.52
CA MET A 68 8.71 -0.21 -8.38
C MET A 68 10.12 0.36 -8.38
N ASN A 69 10.88 0.12 -7.32
CA ASN A 69 12.24 0.64 -7.23
C ASN A 69 13.20 -0.13 -8.14
N GLU A 70 12.83 -1.33 -8.54
CA GLU A 70 13.68 -2.18 -9.38
C GLU A 70 13.20 -2.22 -10.82
N VAL A 71 12.13 -1.53 -11.14
CA VAL A 71 11.65 -1.46 -12.51
C VAL A 71 12.55 -0.53 -13.28
N VAL A 72 13.26 -1.09 -14.24
CA VAL A 72 14.12 -0.30 -15.09
C VAL A 72 13.30 0.16 -16.28
N VAL A 73 13.10 1.45 -16.35
CA VAL A 73 12.41 2.07 -17.48
C VAL A 73 13.48 2.60 -18.42
N ASN A 74 13.44 2.19 -19.68
CA ASN A 74 14.44 2.67 -20.61
C ASN A 74 14.19 4.14 -20.96
N LYS A 75 15.18 4.77 -21.60
CA LYS A 75 15.11 6.19 -21.89
C LYS A 75 13.93 6.57 -22.77
N GLU A 76 13.58 5.71 -23.70
CA GLU A 76 12.47 5.98 -24.60
C GLU A 76 11.15 5.96 -23.85
N GLU A 77 10.97 5.01 -22.95
CA GLU A 77 9.77 4.95 -22.14
C GLU A 77 9.66 6.14 -21.22
N MET A 78 10.77 6.53 -20.62
CA MET A 78 10.78 7.74 -19.77
C MET A 78 10.44 8.97 -20.58
N LYS A 79 10.97 9.06 -21.81
CA LYS A 79 10.67 10.18 -22.68
C LYS A 79 9.19 10.23 -23.03
N LYS A 80 8.59 9.09 -23.33
CA LYS A 80 7.15 9.04 -23.61
C LYS A 80 6.32 9.48 -22.44
N ILE A 81 6.71 9.07 -21.26
CA ILE A 81 6.03 9.48 -20.04
C ILE A 81 6.13 10.99 -19.86
N ALA A 82 7.32 11.53 -20.05
CA ALA A 82 7.56 12.96 -19.94
C ALA A 82 6.75 13.74 -20.96
N GLU A 83 6.69 13.26 -22.18
CA GLU A 83 5.90 13.91 -23.24
C GLU A 83 4.42 13.89 -22.91
N SER A 84 3.94 12.78 -22.36
CA SER A 84 2.55 12.69 -21.93
C SER A 84 2.23 13.69 -20.83
N ILE A 85 3.13 13.83 -19.88
CA ILE A 85 2.98 14.80 -18.80
C ILE A 85 2.97 16.22 -19.36
N GLN A 86 3.88 16.52 -20.27
CA GLN A 86 3.95 17.82 -20.88
C GLN A 86 2.69 18.18 -21.67
N ARG A 87 2.14 17.20 -22.38
CA ARG A 87 0.90 17.43 -23.11
C ARG A 87 -0.25 17.79 -22.20
N VAL A 88 -0.32 17.11 -21.05
CA VAL A 88 -1.31 17.44 -20.05
C VAL A 88 -1.06 18.82 -19.48
N SER A 89 0.19 19.12 -19.19
CA SER A 89 0.58 20.41 -18.59
C SER A 89 0.44 21.59 -19.53
N ASN A 90 0.47 21.34 -20.83
CA ASN A 90 0.34 22.41 -21.82
C ASN A 90 -1.05 23.00 -21.90
N LYS A 91 -2.01 22.36 -21.30
CA LYS A 91 -3.34 22.95 -21.20
C LYS A 91 -3.32 24.04 -20.15
N PRO A 92 -3.86 25.19 -20.43
CA PRO A 92 -3.76 26.33 -19.51
C PRO A 92 -4.38 26.08 -18.14
N ASP A 93 -5.29 25.16 -18.08
CA ASP A 93 -6.01 24.86 -16.87
C ASP A 93 -5.45 23.66 -16.11
N VAL A 94 -4.41 23.05 -16.62
CA VAL A 94 -3.81 21.89 -15.97
C VAL A 94 -2.56 22.33 -15.26
N VAL A 95 -2.58 22.17 -13.96
CA VAL A 95 -1.43 22.49 -13.14
C VAL A 95 -1.02 21.21 -12.43
N VAL A 96 0.21 20.79 -12.69
CA VAL A 96 0.74 19.64 -11.97
C VAL A 96 1.25 20.14 -10.64
N LYS A 97 0.43 20.01 -9.65
CA LYS A 97 0.82 20.37 -8.29
C LYS A 97 1.39 19.13 -7.65
N GLY A 98 2.23 19.35 -6.67
CA GLY A 98 2.99 18.26 -6.06
C GLY A 98 2.18 17.06 -5.61
N SER A 99 0.91 17.19 -5.56
CA SER A 99 0.07 16.10 -5.12
C SER A 99 0.17 14.91 -6.03
N SER A 100 0.04 15.10 -7.30
CA SER A 100 0.16 13.95 -8.15
C SER A 100 -0.19 14.27 -9.57
N LEU A 101 0.35 13.44 -10.43
CA LEU A 101 -0.05 13.41 -11.81
C LEU A 101 -1.51 12.98 -11.95
N VAL A 102 -1.95 12.10 -11.06
CA VAL A 102 -3.32 11.62 -11.09
C VAL A 102 -4.31 12.75 -10.86
N GLU A 103 -4.01 13.63 -9.93
CA GLU A 103 -4.87 14.78 -9.69
C GLU A 103 -4.92 15.71 -10.90
N ALA A 104 -3.79 15.96 -11.52
CA ALA A 104 -3.73 16.77 -12.72
C ALA A 104 -4.53 16.13 -13.85
N LEU A 105 -4.42 14.83 -14.00
CA LEU A 105 -5.17 14.10 -15.01
C LEU A 105 -6.67 14.16 -14.75
N ASN A 106 -7.05 14.06 -13.49
CA ASN A 106 -8.46 14.15 -13.12
C ASN A 106 -9.04 15.51 -13.46
N GLU A 107 -8.28 16.56 -13.21
CA GLU A 107 -8.72 17.89 -13.59
C GLU A 107 -8.88 18.02 -15.09
N ARG A 108 -7.96 17.44 -15.85
CA ARG A 108 -8.07 17.42 -17.29
C ARG A 108 -9.35 16.74 -17.75
N MET A 109 -9.68 15.64 -17.11
CA MET A 109 -10.85 14.87 -17.49
C MET A 109 -12.16 15.59 -17.17
N LYS A 110 -12.15 16.48 -16.21
CA LYS A 110 -13.33 17.25 -15.85
C LYS A 110 -13.65 18.32 -16.86
N GLU A 111 -12.72 18.63 -17.67
CA GLU A 111 -12.91 19.61 -18.73
C GLU A 111 -13.40 18.96 -20.00
#